data_7f7c0d5ba40903777ebf7a8bda355b76
#
_entry.id   7f7c0d5ba40903777ebf7a8bda355b76
#
_cell.length_a   1.000
_cell.length_b   1.000
_cell.length_c   1.000
_cell.angle_alpha   90.00
_cell.angle_beta   90.00
_cell.angle_gamma   90.00
#
_symmetry.space_group_name_H-M   'P 1'
#
loop_
_entity.id
_entity.type
_entity.pdbx_description
1 polymer ?
#
loop_
_entity_poly.entity_id
_entity_poly.type
_entity_poly.pdbx_seq_one_letter_code
_entity_poly.pdbx_strand_id
1 'polypeptide(L)'
;MKIEVLKENLKIGLNIVERAVGKNLSLPILDNVLMDTEDNFLSLSSTDLETAIKLWILTKIIKKGKVVVPVRFLSSFVSLLPDEKIILEEKKQNLYVECKNFKNQVQGYNPEEFPLIPEFKNLEHIEVDNRKFCQGLSQIVDIASPSQTRPEISGIYFFFSKNIIKMVATDSFRLAEKSITLENPVKKEYSFILPQKPAREIMNILEEKDGLLKIHFSPNQILFEFPMKEVAHPQVQIISRLIEGEYPPYQEIIPKKFKTRVTVKRDEFLNQVKTASLFSGKINEVKFSINSDSKEIEIFSQSPDIGESRSNLFGKIEGEQIEVSFNHKFLIDGLNNIKGSEVTFDLSDKEGACVLKPVGDTSYIYVVMPIKST
;
A
#
# COMPACT_ATOMS: atom_id res chain seq x y z
N MET A 1 -6.36 28.13 -21.71
CA MET A 1 -7.37 27.22 -21.09
C MET A 1 -8.48 28.01 -20.44
N LYS A 2 -9.78 27.58 -20.60
CA LYS A 2 -10.89 28.10 -19.80
C LYS A 2 -11.94 26.99 -19.61
N ILE A 3 -12.28 26.69 -18.34
CA ILE A 3 -13.17 25.56 -17.99
C ILE A 3 -14.10 25.93 -16.82
N GLU A 4 -15.22 25.20 -16.73
CA GLU A 4 -16.08 25.18 -15.55
C GLU A 4 -16.06 23.77 -14.93
N VAL A 5 -15.73 23.66 -13.67
CA VAL A 5 -15.63 22.39 -12.93
C VAL A 5 -16.33 22.47 -11.58
N LEU A 6 -16.90 21.36 -11.11
CA LEU A 6 -17.47 21.29 -9.76
C LEU A 6 -16.32 21.27 -8.74
N LYS A 7 -16.45 22.09 -7.68
CA LYS A 7 -15.43 22.19 -6.61
C LYS A 7 -15.08 20.81 -6.03
N GLU A 8 -16.08 20.00 -5.72
CA GLU A 8 -15.87 18.68 -5.10
C GLU A 8 -15.01 17.76 -5.98
N ASN A 9 -15.32 17.71 -7.28
CA ASN A 9 -14.56 16.89 -8.24
C ASN A 9 -13.10 17.39 -8.36
N LEU A 10 -12.91 18.71 -8.42
CA LEU A 10 -11.57 19.31 -8.49
C LEU A 10 -10.79 19.03 -7.21
N LYS A 11 -11.42 19.18 -6.03
CA LYS A 11 -10.81 18.90 -4.73
C LYS A 11 -10.35 17.44 -4.62
N ILE A 12 -11.22 16.49 -4.97
CA ILE A 12 -10.87 15.06 -4.97
C ILE A 12 -9.70 14.80 -5.92
N GLY A 13 -9.76 15.36 -7.13
CA GLY A 13 -8.69 15.16 -8.13
C GLY A 13 -7.34 15.72 -7.67
N LEU A 14 -7.32 16.92 -7.10
CA LEU A 14 -6.10 17.54 -6.58
C LEU A 14 -5.51 16.75 -5.42
N ASN A 15 -6.34 16.25 -4.49
CA ASN A 15 -5.90 15.42 -3.37
C ASN A 15 -5.26 14.08 -3.84
N ILE A 16 -5.74 13.54 -4.95
CA ILE A 16 -5.20 12.30 -5.53
C ILE A 16 -3.84 12.59 -6.19
N VAL A 17 -3.76 13.58 -7.05
CA VAL A 17 -2.52 13.86 -7.78
C VAL A 17 -1.42 14.44 -6.87
N GLU A 18 -1.77 15.10 -5.78
CA GLU A 18 -0.82 15.59 -4.77
C GLU A 18 0.05 14.46 -4.18
N ARG A 19 -0.41 13.21 -4.19
CA ARG A 19 0.28 12.04 -3.62
C ARG A 19 1.54 11.63 -4.39
N ALA A 20 1.63 11.92 -5.70
CA ALA A 20 2.82 11.66 -6.51
C ALA A 20 3.80 12.85 -6.57
N VAL A 21 3.51 13.92 -5.87
CA VAL A 21 4.38 15.10 -5.86
C VAL A 21 5.60 14.87 -4.97
N GLY A 22 6.78 15.08 -5.51
CA GLY A 22 8.05 15.00 -4.81
C GLY A 22 8.45 16.33 -4.16
N LYS A 23 9.19 16.27 -3.05
CA LYS A 23 9.97 17.41 -2.56
C LYS A 23 11.37 17.33 -3.16
N ASN A 24 11.53 17.84 -4.38
CA ASN A 24 12.83 17.83 -5.03
C ASN A 24 13.35 19.27 -5.17
N LEU A 25 14.33 19.63 -4.35
CA LEU A 25 14.93 20.99 -4.37
C LEU A 25 15.63 21.30 -5.70
N SER A 26 16.07 20.29 -6.43
CA SER A 26 16.77 20.46 -7.71
C SER A 26 15.82 20.62 -8.90
N LEU A 27 14.56 20.20 -8.77
CA LEU A 27 13.54 20.25 -9.82
C LEU A 27 12.21 20.77 -9.26
N PRO A 28 12.07 22.08 -9.04
CA PRO A 28 10.85 22.67 -8.44
C PRO A 28 9.57 22.42 -9.25
N ILE A 29 9.69 22.12 -10.54
CA ILE A 29 8.53 21.79 -11.39
C ILE A 29 7.78 20.56 -10.88
N LEU A 30 8.43 19.62 -10.17
CA LEU A 30 7.83 18.41 -9.63
C LEU A 30 6.90 18.65 -8.42
N ASP A 31 6.92 19.85 -7.84
CA ASP A 31 5.96 20.27 -6.80
C ASP A 31 4.61 20.72 -7.39
N ASN A 32 4.44 20.63 -8.70
CA ASN A 32 3.32 21.18 -9.42
C ASN A 32 2.44 20.07 -10.05
N VAL A 33 1.23 20.46 -10.43
CA VAL A 33 0.30 19.66 -11.23
C VAL A 33 0.19 20.29 -12.62
N LEU A 34 0.31 19.45 -13.64
CA LEU A 34 -0.07 19.80 -15.02
C LEU A 34 -1.59 19.60 -15.14
N MET A 35 -2.28 20.66 -15.47
CA MET A 35 -3.71 20.68 -15.80
C MET A 35 -3.83 20.85 -17.31
N ASP A 36 -4.46 19.88 -17.99
CA ASP A 36 -4.66 19.91 -19.44
C ASP A 36 -6.12 19.59 -19.78
N THR A 37 -6.59 20.11 -20.90
CA THR A 37 -7.95 19.87 -21.39
C THR A 37 -7.96 18.83 -22.50
N GLU A 38 -8.51 17.68 -22.24
CA GLU A 38 -8.62 16.57 -23.16
C GLU A 38 -10.11 16.26 -23.40
N ASP A 39 -10.58 16.45 -24.63
CA ASP A 39 -12.00 16.26 -25.06
C ASP A 39 -13.00 16.93 -24.10
N ASN A 40 -13.68 16.19 -23.24
CA ASN A 40 -14.63 16.70 -22.25
C ASN A 40 -14.09 16.60 -20.83
N PHE A 41 -12.78 16.38 -20.67
CA PHE A 41 -12.15 16.18 -19.39
C PHE A 41 -11.08 17.23 -19.10
N LEU A 42 -10.93 17.56 -17.83
CA LEU A 42 -9.73 18.13 -17.28
C LEU A 42 -8.83 16.98 -16.84
N SER A 43 -7.68 16.82 -17.45
CA SER A 43 -6.65 15.90 -16.94
C SER A 43 -5.76 16.62 -15.94
N LEU A 44 -5.49 15.98 -14.82
CA LEU A 44 -4.55 16.39 -13.79
C LEU A 44 -3.39 15.39 -13.77
N SER A 45 -2.17 15.86 -13.87
CA SER A 45 -0.99 15.00 -13.90
C SER A 45 0.08 15.50 -12.93
N SER A 46 0.66 14.60 -12.16
CA SER A 46 1.79 14.85 -11.25
C SER A 46 2.79 13.72 -11.31
N THR A 47 4.05 14.01 -10.97
CA THR A 47 5.10 12.99 -10.92
C THR A 47 6.26 13.42 -10.02
N ASP A 48 6.93 12.42 -9.42
CA ASP A 48 8.24 12.57 -8.77
C ASP A 48 9.37 11.90 -9.58
N LEU A 49 9.10 11.52 -10.85
CA LEU A 49 9.94 10.78 -11.80
C LEU A 49 10.01 9.27 -11.53
N GLU A 50 9.68 8.81 -10.34
CA GLU A 50 9.56 7.38 -10.00
C GLU A 50 8.10 6.91 -10.08
N THR A 51 7.19 7.79 -9.67
CA THR A 51 5.75 7.56 -9.70
C THR A 51 5.08 8.71 -10.45
N ALA A 52 4.10 8.40 -11.28
CA ALA A 52 3.24 9.40 -11.89
C ALA A 52 1.78 9.04 -11.68
N ILE A 53 0.95 10.05 -11.46
CA ILE A 53 -0.51 9.91 -11.37
C ILE A 53 -1.12 10.82 -12.43
N LYS A 54 -2.02 10.25 -13.23
CA LYS A 54 -2.88 10.98 -14.16
C LYS A 54 -4.33 10.68 -13.84
N LEU A 55 -5.15 11.72 -13.70
CA LEU A 55 -6.56 11.60 -13.33
C LEU A 55 -7.40 12.51 -14.23
N TRP A 56 -8.58 12.04 -14.64
CA TRP A 56 -9.49 12.80 -15.47
C TRP A 56 -10.79 13.13 -14.74
N ILE A 57 -11.17 14.40 -14.86
CA ILE A 57 -12.38 14.96 -14.26
C ILE A 57 -13.30 15.44 -15.38
N LEU A 58 -14.53 14.99 -15.39
CA LEU A 58 -15.54 15.51 -16.32
C LEU A 58 -15.73 17.00 -16.07
N THR A 59 -15.61 17.81 -17.14
CA THR A 59 -15.63 19.26 -17.03
C THR A 59 -16.22 19.90 -18.28
N LYS A 60 -16.78 21.12 -18.15
CA LYS A 60 -17.22 21.90 -19.30
C LYS A 60 -16.05 22.73 -19.81
N ILE A 61 -15.54 22.38 -20.98
CA ILE A 61 -14.45 23.09 -21.63
C ILE A 61 -15.00 24.24 -22.48
N ILE A 62 -14.58 25.46 -22.18
CA ILE A 62 -14.90 26.68 -22.96
C ILE A 62 -13.77 26.97 -23.95
N LYS A 63 -12.52 26.80 -23.50
CA LYS A 63 -11.31 26.97 -24.32
C LYS A 63 -10.28 25.93 -23.92
N LYS A 64 -9.77 25.15 -24.88
CA LYS A 64 -8.68 24.18 -24.68
C LYS A 64 -7.37 24.90 -24.29
N GLY A 65 -6.50 24.21 -23.58
CA GLY A 65 -5.17 24.66 -23.18
C GLY A 65 -4.66 23.93 -21.96
N LYS A 66 -3.46 24.30 -21.50
CA LYS A 66 -2.78 23.67 -20.38
C LYS A 66 -2.13 24.71 -19.46
N VAL A 67 -1.93 24.37 -18.20
CA VAL A 67 -1.24 25.19 -17.21
C VAL A 67 -0.59 24.30 -16.16
N VAL A 68 0.54 24.72 -15.61
CA VAL A 68 1.22 24.04 -14.50
C VAL A 68 1.16 24.97 -13.29
N VAL A 69 0.71 24.44 -12.15
CA VAL A 69 0.54 25.25 -10.91
C VAL A 69 0.92 24.44 -9.67
N PRO A 70 1.30 25.10 -8.55
CA PRO A 70 1.63 24.44 -7.28
C PRO A 70 0.43 23.66 -6.74
N VAL A 71 0.52 22.31 -6.72
CA VAL A 71 -0.63 21.45 -6.38
C VAL A 71 -1.06 21.59 -4.93
N ARG A 72 -0.12 21.60 -3.97
CA ARG A 72 -0.43 21.72 -2.54
C ARG A 72 -1.14 23.01 -2.19
N PHE A 73 -0.67 24.10 -2.78
CA PHE A 73 -1.31 25.39 -2.62
C PHE A 73 -2.72 25.38 -3.22
N LEU A 74 -2.86 24.91 -4.47
CA LEU A 74 -4.16 24.85 -5.16
C LEU A 74 -5.15 23.94 -4.44
N SER A 75 -4.71 22.77 -3.95
CA SER A 75 -5.53 21.82 -3.18
C SER A 75 -6.06 22.45 -1.89
N SER A 76 -5.17 23.08 -1.11
CA SER A 76 -5.55 23.79 0.11
C SER A 76 -6.51 24.93 -0.18
N PHE A 77 -6.24 25.74 -1.21
CA PHE A 77 -7.07 26.88 -1.60
C PHE A 77 -8.46 26.44 -2.07
N VAL A 78 -8.56 25.45 -2.97
CA VAL A 78 -9.83 24.91 -3.45
C VAL A 78 -10.67 24.33 -2.31
N SER A 79 -10.04 23.76 -1.30
CA SER A 79 -10.74 23.20 -0.13
C SER A 79 -11.50 24.27 0.67
N LEU A 80 -11.01 25.51 0.67
CA LEU A 80 -11.59 26.65 1.40
C LEU A 80 -12.69 27.39 0.60
N LEU A 81 -12.81 27.16 -0.70
CA LEU A 81 -13.83 27.80 -1.52
C LEU A 81 -15.24 27.29 -1.17
N PRO A 82 -16.31 28.09 -1.45
CA PRO A 82 -17.69 27.63 -1.35
C PRO A 82 -17.95 26.38 -2.23
N ASP A 83 -18.95 25.59 -1.86
CA ASP A 83 -19.35 24.41 -2.63
C ASP A 83 -20.20 24.77 -3.85
N GLU A 84 -19.52 25.30 -4.85
CA GLU A 84 -20.08 25.85 -6.07
C GLU A 84 -19.23 25.48 -7.29
N LYS A 85 -19.65 25.85 -8.49
CA LYS A 85 -18.85 25.75 -9.69
C LYS A 85 -17.67 26.69 -9.64
N ILE A 86 -16.53 26.21 -10.05
CA ILE A 86 -15.27 26.96 -10.16
C ILE A 86 -15.00 27.20 -11.65
N ILE A 87 -14.71 28.42 -12.01
CA ILE A 87 -14.19 28.78 -13.31
C ILE A 87 -12.67 28.90 -13.19
N LEU A 88 -11.98 28.11 -14.01
CA LEU A 88 -10.53 28.15 -14.14
C LEU A 88 -10.16 28.73 -15.50
N GLU A 89 -9.34 29.76 -15.52
CA GLU A 89 -8.87 30.41 -16.75
C GLU A 89 -7.37 30.62 -16.72
N GLU A 90 -6.65 30.06 -17.68
CA GLU A 90 -5.22 30.34 -17.87
C GLU A 90 -5.04 31.61 -18.73
N LYS A 91 -4.22 32.55 -18.24
CA LYS A 91 -3.76 33.74 -18.93
C LYS A 91 -2.28 34.00 -18.62
N LYS A 92 -1.44 34.06 -19.66
CA LYS A 92 0.00 34.33 -19.50
C LYS A 92 0.68 33.42 -18.48
N GLN A 93 0.42 32.11 -18.58
CA GLN A 93 0.91 31.05 -17.69
C GLN A 93 0.32 31.07 -16.26
N ASN A 94 -0.44 32.07 -15.85
CA ASN A 94 -1.09 32.12 -14.54
C ASN A 94 -2.50 31.51 -14.60
N LEU A 95 -2.90 30.84 -13.51
CA LEU A 95 -4.24 30.29 -13.34
C LEU A 95 -5.11 31.29 -12.57
N TYR A 96 -6.15 31.78 -13.21
CA TYR A 96 -7.20 32.58 -12.59
C TYR A 96 -8.30 31.64 -12.11
N VAL A 97 -8.69 31.77 -10.85
CA VAL A 97 -9.70 30.95 -10.19
C VAL A 97 -10.84 31.87 -9.74
N GLU A 98 -12.02 31.65 -10.28
CA GLU A 98 -13.22 32.40 -9.91
C GLU A 98 -14.29 31.44 -9.35
N CYS A 99 -14.79 31.75 -8.13
CA CYS A 99 -15.85 31.02 -7.47
C CYS A 99 -16.67 32.01 -6.63
N LYS A 100 -17.95 32.24 -6.98
CA LYS A 100 -18.78 33.27 -6.34
C LYS A 100 -18.10 34.65 -6.30
N ASN A 101 -17.81 35.10 -5.08
CA ASN A 101 -17.16 36.39 -4.81
C ASN A 101 -15.63 36.30 -4.77
N PHE A 102 -15.07 35.09 -4.93
CA PHE A 102 -13.64 34.89 -4.93
C PHE A 102 -13.08 35.03 -6.33
N LYS A 103 -12.09 35.91 -6.49
CA LYS A 103 -11.32 36.07 -7.72
C LYS A 103 -9.85 36.10 -7.36
N ASN A 104 -9.13 35.04 -7.72
CA ASN A 104 -7.76 34.85 -7.32
C ASN A 104 -6.90 34.47 -8.53
N GLN A 105 -5.60 34.76 -8.40
CA GLN A 105 -4.60 34.38 -9.37
C GLN A 105 -3.55 33.50 -8.68
N VAL A 106 -3.28 32.35 -9.26
CA VAL A 106 -2.20 31.46 -8.87
C VAL A 106 -1.11 31.56 -9.91
N GLN A 107 0.11 31.83 -9.49
CA GLN A 107 1.26 31.86 -10.40
C GLN A 107 1.52 30.46 -10.95
N GLY A 108 1.68 30.36 -12.25
CA GLY A 108 1.95 29.12 -12.94
C GLY A 108 3.36 29.06 -13.51
N TYR A 109 3.65 27.94 -14.14
CA TYR A 109 4.92 27.62 -14.80
C TYR A 109 4.68 27.23 -16.25
N ASN A 110 5.74 27.23 -17.04
CA ASN A 110 5.67 26.81 -18.44
C ASN A 110 5.33 25.30 -18.53
N PRO A 111 4.20 24.93 -19.17
CA PRO A 111 3.83 23.52 -19.32
C PRO A 111 4.82 22.67 -20.10
N GLU A 112 5.63 23.26 -20.96
CA GLU A 112 6.66 22.56 -21.75
C GLU A 112 7.84 22.06 -20.89
N GLU A 113 8.01 22.62 -19.68
CA GLU A 113 9.02 22.19 -18.72
C GLU A 113 8.55 21.01 -17.85
N PHE A 114 7.25 20.68 -17.89
CA PHE A 114 6.71 19.56 -17.12
C PHE A 114 7.19 18.23 -17.72
N PRO A 115 7.64 17.26 -16.90
CA PRO A 115 8.17 16.00 -17.39
C PRO A 115 7.12 15.22 -18.18
N LEU A 116 7.58 14.57 -19.25
CA LEU A 116 6.73 13.68 -20.04
C LEU A 116 6.38 12.43 -19.21
N ILE A 117 5.10 12.20 -19.06
CA ILE A 117 4.59 10.96 -18.44
C ILE A 117 4.52 9.89 -19.53
N PRO A 118 5.11 8.70 -19.32
CA PRO A 118 5.08 7.61 -20.30
C PRO A 118 3.66 7.19 -20.67
N GLU A 119 3.43 6.96 -21.96
CA GLU A 119 2.17 6.41 -22.46
C GLU A 119 2.31 4.91 -22.69
N PHE A 120 1.33 4.16 -22.20
CA PHE A 120 1.24 2.71 -22.35
C PHE A 120 0.25 2.40 -23.49
N LYS A 121 0.76 2.28 -24.72
CA LYS A 121 -0.08 1.97 -25.90
C LYS A 121 0.01 0.48 -26.24
N ASN A 122 -1.16 -0.15 -26.45
CA ASN A 122 -1.29 -1.54 -26.96
C ASN A 122 -0.53 -2.60 -26.13
N LEU A 123 -0.36 -2.39 -24.83
CA LEU A 123 0.24 -3.38 -23.96
C LEU A 123 -0.78 -4.41 -23.47
N GLU A 124 -0.30 -5.64 -23.28
CA GLU A 124 -1.11 -6.65 -22.59
C GLU A 124 -1.40 -6.17 -21.18
N HIS A 125 -2.60 -6.44 -20.71
CA HIS A 125 -3.02 -6.15 -19.35
C HIS A 125 -3.72 -7.34 -18.73
N ILE A 126 -3.76 -7.33 -17.40
CA ILE A 126 -4.53 -8.27 -16.60
C ILE A 126 -5.60 -7.45 -15.88
N GLU A 127 -6.80 -8.00 -15.81
CA GLU A 127 -7.89 -7.42 -15.03
C GLU A 127 -8.03 -8.15 -13.70
N VAL A 128 -8.16 -7.38 -12.62
CA VAL A 128 -8.33 -7.90 -11.26
C VAL A 128 -9.44 -7.14 -10.54
N ASP A 129 -10.21 -7.83 -9.72
CA ASP A 129 -11.15 -7.18 -8.81
C ASP A 129 -10.39 -6.20 -7.90
N ASN A 130 -10.72 -4.92 -8.01
CA ASN A 130 -9.99 -3.85 -7.32
C ASN A 130 -10.09 -3.96 -5.79
N ARG A 131 -11.25 -4.34 -5.25
CA ARG A 131 -11.40 -4.49 -3.79
C ARG A 131 -10.53 -5.62 -3.27
N LYS A 132 -10.54 -6.79 -3.93
CA LYS A 132 -9.69 -7.91 -3.55
C LYS A 132 -8.22 -7.55 -3.63
N PHE A 133 -7.83 -6.80 -4.68
CA PHE A 133 -6.45 -6.33 -4.87
C PHE A 133 -6.02 -5.39 -3.74
N CYS A 134 -6.79 -4.34 -3.46
CA CYS A 134 -6.47 -3.36 -2.40
C CYS A 134 -6.51 -4.01 -1.01
N GLN A 135 -7.48 -4.89 -0.71
CA GLN A 135 -7.54 -5.65 0.54
C GLN A 135 -6.33 -6.58 0.71
N GLY A 136 -5.89 -7.24 -0.36
CA GLY A 136 -4.69 -8.06 -0.33
C GLY A 136 -3.44 -7.22 -0.08
N LEU A 137 -3.32 -6.11 -0.77
CA LEU A 137 -2.19 -5.19 -0.63
C LEU A 137 -2.12 -4.58 0.78
N SER A 138 -3.26 -4.21 1.38
CA SER A 138 -3.32 -3.63 2.72
C SER A 138 -2.78 -4.58 3.81
N GLN A 139 -2.85 -5.90 3.59
CA GLN A 139 -2.35 -6.89 4.56
C GLN A 139 -0.82 -7.02 4.57
N ILE A 140 -0.13 -6.52 3.52
CA ILE A 140 1.31 -6.75 3.35
C ILE A 140 2.14 -5.48 3.16
N VAL A 141 1.55 -4.37 2.71
CA VAL A 141 2.30 -3.18 2.28
C VAL A 141 3.19 -2.59 3.37
N ASP A 142 2.80 -2.70 4.63
CA ASP A 142 3.55 -2.17 5.77
C ASP A 142 4.66 -3.10 6.28
N ILE A 143 4.77 -4.30 5.72
CA ILE A 143 5.82 -5.26 6.06
C ILE A 143 7.14 -4.93 5.34
N ALA A 144 7.07 -4.46 4.09
CA ALA A 144 8.25 -4.02 3.37
C ALA A 144 8.91 -2.83 4.10
N SER A 145 10.22 -2.82 4.17
CA SER A 145 10.99 -1.74 4.80
C SER A 145 12.01 -1.18 3.81
N PRO A 146 12.09 0.14 3.64
CA PRO A 146 13.10 0.75 2.78
C PRO A 146 14.51 0.30 3.19
N SER A 147 15.27 -0.21 2.25
CA SER A 147 16.65 -0.65 2.43
C SER A 147 17.51 -0.14 1.29
N GLN A 148 18.59 0.56 1.61
CA GLN A 148 19.57 1.00 0.62
C GLN A 148 20.54 -0.11 0.21
N THR A 149 20.76 -1.08 1.10
CA THR A 149 21.70 -2.18 0.88
C THR A 149 21.06 -3.38 0.18
N ARG A 150 19.74 -3.51 0.29
CA ARG A 150 18.93 -4.59 -0.31
C ARG A 150 17.66 -4.03 -0.94
N PRO A 151 17.78 -3.29 -2.05
CA PRO A 151 16.64 -2.65 -2.70
C PRO A 151 15.56 -3.66 -3.14
N GLU A 152 15.95 -4.89 -3.50
CA GLU A 152 15.06 -5.96 -3.94
C GLU A 152 14.00 -6.36 -2.90
N ILE A 153 14.25 -6.15 -1.60
CA ILE A 153 13.25 -6.39 -0.55
C ILE A 153 12.55 -5.12 -0.05
N SER A 154 12.90 -3.94 -0.60
CA SER A 154 12.26 -2.67 -0.22
C SER A 154 10.88 -2.47 -0.84
N GLY A 155 10.45 -3.40 -1.68
CA GLY A 155 9.17 -3.38 -2.36
C GLY A 155 8.32 -4.60 -2.09
N ILE A 156 7.18 -4.61 -2.73
CA ILE A 156 6.26 -5.74 -2.74
C ILE A 156 6.51 -6.56 -3.99
N TYR A 157 6.83 -7.83 -3.80
CA TYR A 157 6.94 -8.78 -4.89
C TYR A 157 5.57 -9.26 -5.33
N PHE A 158 5.29 -9.15 -6.62
CA PHE A 158 4.10 -9.69 -7.27
C PHE A 158 4.48 -10.83 -8.17
N PHE A 159 3.73 -11.92 -8.08
CA PHE A 159 3.85 -13.06 -8.98
C PHE A 159 2.46 -13.47 -9.47
N PHE A 160 2.30 -13.47 -10.79
CA PHE A 160 1.08 -13.84 -11.48
C PHE A 160 1.29 -15.17 -12.18
N SER A 161 0.50 -16.16 -11.82
CA SER A 161 0.56 -17.49 -12.45
C SER A 161 -0.83 -18.10 -12.51
N LYS A 162 -1.22 -18.57 -13.69
CA LYS A 162 -2.54 -19.15 -13.92
C LYS A 162 -3.64 -18.21 -13.44
N ASN A 163 -4.39 -18.58 -12.41
CA ASN A 163 -5.49 -17.82 -11.83
C ASN A 163 -5.15 -17.23 -10.44
N ILE A 164 -3.88 -17.07 -10.11
CA ILE A 164 -3.44 -16.59 -8.80
C ILE A 164 -2.50 -15.41 -8.96
N ILE A 165 -2.69 -14.39 -8.12
CA ILE A 165 -1.70 -13.37 -7.81
C ILE A 165 -1.15 -13.67 -6.43
N LYS A 166 0.15 -13.77 -6.30
CA LYS A 166 0.85 -13.74 -5.01
C LYS A 166 1.48 -12.39 -4.81
N MET A 167 1.29 -11.83 -3.64
CA MET A 167 1.91 -10.61 -3.17
C MET A 167 2.76 -10.94 -1.95
N VAL A 168 4.01 -10.52 -1.92
CA VAL A 168 4.94 -10.83 -0.82
C VAL A 168 5.70 -9.60 -0.41
N ALA A 169 5.85 -9.41 0.89
CA ALA A 169 6.68 -8.36 1.47
C ALA A 169 7.48 -8.90 2.65
N THR A 170 8.71 -8.40 2.83
CA THR A 170 9.60 -8.78 3.95
C THR A 170 10.51 -7.63 4.33
N ASP A 171 10.98 -7.64 5.59
CA ASP A 171 12.05 -6.77 6.11
C ASP A 171 13.25 -7.56 6.65
N SER A 172 13.37 -8.83 6.27
CA SER A 172 14.36 -9.82 6.74
C SER A 172 14.07 -10.44 8.12
N PHE A 173 13.19 -9.86 8.92
CA PHE A 173 12.80 -10.38 10.24
C PHE A 173 11.39 -10.96 10.25
N ARG A 174 10.60 -10.55 9.30
CA ARG A 174 9.23 -11.01 9.09
C ARG A 174 8.90 -11.00 7.60
N LEU A 175 7.92 -11.80 7.22
CA LEU A 175 7.44 -11.91 5.84
C LEU A 175 5.92 -12.10 5.85
N ALA A 176 5.24 -11.45 4.93
CA ALA A 176 3.84 -11.74 4.64
C ALA A 176 3.66 -12.15 3.19
N GLU A 177 2.89 -13.21 2.97
CA GLU A 177 2.41 -13.62 1.64
C GLU A 177 0.88 -13.53 1.63
N LYS A 178 0.33 -12.89 0.61
CA LYS A 178 -1.10 -12.89 0.31
C LYS A 178 -1.33 -13.40 -1.10
N SER A 179 -2.28 -14.31 -1.23
CA SER A 179 -2.74 -14.85 -2.53
C SER A 179 -4.14 -14.35 -2.85
N ILE A 180 -4.38 -13.99 -4.11
CA ILE A 180 -5.69 -13.58 -4.64
C ILE A 180 -6.00 -14.44 -5.85
N THR A 181 -7.25 -14.91 -5.97
CA THR A 181 -7.71 -15.63 -7.15
C THR A 181 -8.18 -14.64 -8.21
N LEU A 182 -7.68 -14.82 -9.42
CA LEU A 182 -8.13 -14.11 -10.63
C LEU A 182 -9.37 -14.79 -11.20
N GLU A 183 -10.29 -14.01 -11.75
CA GLU A 183 -11.44 -14.54 -12.49
C GLU A 183 -11.03 -15.11 -13.85
N ASN A 184 -10.11 -14.42 -14.51
CA ASN A 184 -9.55 -14.86 -15.79
C ASN A 184 -8.08 -15.27 -15.61
N PRO A 185 -7.66 -16.46 -16.07
CA PRO A 185 -6.29 -16.90 -15.97
C PRO A 185 -5.37 -16.05 -16.83
N VAL A 186 -4.15 -15.81 -16.32
CA VAL A 186 -3.10 -15.14 -17.09
C VAL A 186 -2.56 -16.07 -18.18
N LYS A 187 -2.24 -15.51 -19.35
CA LYS A 187 -1.70 -16.27 -20.49
C LYS A 187 -0.26 -16.73 -20.27
N LYS A 188 0.52 -15.95 -19.52
CA LYS A 188 1.91 -16.23 -19.15
C LYS A 188 2.16 -15.74 -17.72
N GLU A 189 3.23 -16.22 -17.12
CA GLU A 189 3.65 -15.76 -15.80
C GLU A 189 4.29 -14.39 -15.91
N TYR A 190 4.04 -13.57 -14.89
CA TYR A 190 4.64 -12.25 -14.72
C TYR A 190 5.15 -12.13 -13.28
N SER A 191 6.28 -11.48 -13.12
CA SER A 191 6.77 -11.11 -11.81
C SER A 191 7.42 -9.74 -11.85
N PHE A 192 7.28 -8.99 -10.76
CA PHE A 192 7.92 -7.70 -10.60
C PHE A 192 7.97 -7.30 -9.12
N ILE A 193 8.80 -6.32 -8.80
CA ILE A 193 8.91 -5.74 -7.47
C ILE A 193 8.44 -4.29 -7.56
N LEU A 194 7.30 -4.00 -6.92
CA LEU A 194 6.72 -2.67 -6.83
C LEU A 194 7.28 -1.95 -5.59
N PRO A 195 7.86 -0.75 -5.70
CA PRO A 195 8.30 -0.01 -4.52
C PRO A 195 7.16 0.20 -3.52
N GLN A 196 7.47 0.20 -2.22
CA GLN A 196 6.45 0.32 -1.15
C GLN A 196 5.62 1.59 -1.24
N LYS A 197 6.25 2.74 -1.54
CA LYS A 197 5.55 4.04 -1.61
C LYS A 197 4.43 4.02 -2.66
N PRO A 198 4.68 3.73 -3.97
CA PRO A 198 3.61 3.64 -4.96
C PRO A 198 2.58 2.54 -4.64
N ALA A 199 2.99 1.41 -4.06
CA ALA A 199 2.04 0.38 -3.63
C ALA A 199 1.03 0.91 -2.60
N ARG A 200 1.50 1.69 -1.64
CA ARG A 200 0.65 2.35 -0.63
C ARG A 200 -0.28 3.40 -1.27
N GLU A 201 0.23 4.20 -2.21
CA GLU A 201 -0.60 5.19 -2.89
C GLU A 201 -1.66 4.56 -3.80
N ILE A 202 -1.35 3.45 -4.49
CA ILE A 202 -2.35 2.67 -5.24
C ILE A 202 -3.50 2.25 -4.32
N MET A 203 -3.17 1.67 -3.17
CA MET A 203 -4.16 1.26 -2.17
C MET A 203 -4.99 2.48 -1.72
N ASN A 204 -4.36 3.56 -1.27
CA ASN A 204 -5.04 4.75 -0.75
C ASN A 204 -5.96 5.43 -1.78
N ILE A 205 -5.63 5.36 -3.07
CA ILE A 205 -6.42 5.97 -4.15
C ILE A 205 -7.57 5.08 -4.59
N LEU A 206 -7.39 3.76 -4.51
CA LEU A 206 -8.30 2.80 -5.14
C LEU A 206 -9.15 1.99 -4.17
N GLU A 207 -8.83 1.95 -2.85
CA GLU A 207 -9.47 1.03 -1.89
C GLU A 207 -11.01 1.15 -1.81
N GLU A 208 -11.54 2.37 -2.00
CA GLU A 208 -12.98 2.63 -1.98
C GLU A 208 -13.68 2.45 -3.35
N LYS A 209 -12.93 2.12 -4.40
CA LYS A 209 -13.45 2.00 -5.75
C LYS A 209 -13.87 0.57 -6.07
N ASP A 210 -15.09 0.42 -6.62
CA ASP A 210 -15.62 -0.86 -7.08
C ASP A 210 -15.48 -1.03 -8.58
N GLY A 211 -14.94 -2.16 -9.01
CA GLY A 211 -14.78 -2.49 -10.42
C GLY A 211 -13.50 -3.25 -10.71
N LEU A 212 -13.16 -3.36 -11.97
CA LEU A 212 -11.97 -4.03 -12.45
C LEU A 212 -10.81 -3.04 -12.56
N LEU A 213 -9.70 -3.37 -11.94
CA LEU A 213 -8.41 -2.70 -12.10
C LEU A 213 -7.65 -3.37 -13.24
N LYS A 214 -7.17 -2.59 -14.19
CA LYS A 214 -6.29 -3.06 -15.26
C LYS A 214 -4.84 -2.81 -14.89
N ILE A 215 -4.02 -3.85 -15.01
CA ILE A 215 -2.58 -3.81 -14.73
C ILE A 215 -1.85 -4.06 -16.03
N HIS A 216 -1.13 -3.04 -16.52
CA HIS A 216 -0.37 -3.10 -17.77
C HIS A 216 1.12 -3.23 -17.45
N PHE A 217 1.79 -4.14 -18.14
CA PHE A 217 3.17 -4.50 -17.89
C PHE A 217 4.11 -3.89 -18.94
N SER A 218 5.22 -3.33 -18.46
CA SER A 218 6.37 -2.92 -19.25
C SER A 218 7.65 -3.42 -18.56
N PRO A 219 8.77 -3.54 -19.23
CA PRO A 219 9.98 -4.16 -18.66
C PRO A 219 10.46 -3.53 -17.34
N ASN A 220 10.37 -2.22 -17.19
CA ASN A 220 10.87 -1.47 -16.02
C ASN A 220 9.82 -0.56 -15.37
N GLN A 221 8.58 -0.61 -15.85
CA GLN A 221 7.47 0.20 -15.36
C GLN A 221 6.17 -0.60 -15.34
N ILE A 222 5.23 -0.17 -14.53
CA ILE A 222 3.91 -0.75 -14.45
C ILE A 222 2.87 0.36 -14.40
N LEU A 223 1.73 0.13 -15.04
CA LEU A 223 0.58 1.03 -15.01
C LEU A 223 -0.61 0.32 -14.37
N PHE A 224 -1.18 0.94 -13.36
CA PHE A 224 -2.46 0.61 -12.78
C PHE A 224 -3.52 1.58 -13.31
N GLU A 225 -4.48 1.07 -14.07
CA GLU A 225 -5.53 1.86 -14.69
C GLU A 225 -6.89 1.47 -14.12
N PHE A 226 -7.59 2.44 -13.56
CA PHE A 226 -8.96 2.26 -13.11
C PHE A 226 -9.90 3.02 -14.06
N PRO A 227 -10.88 2.34 -14.71
CA PRO A 227 -11.77 2.98 -15.68
C PRO A 227 -12.90 3.75 -15.01
N MET A 228 -13.50 4.67 -15.74
CA MET A 228 -14.79 5.28 -15.38
C MET A 228 -15.90 4.24 -15.51
N LYS A 229 -16.99 4.44 -14.76
CA LYS A 229 -18.16 3.54 -14.84
C LYS A 229 -19.06 3.84 -16.06
N GLU A 230 -19.16 5.10 -16.40
CA GLU A 230 -20.16 5.59 -17.36
C GLU A 230 -19.66 5.62 -18.80
N VAL A 231 -18.35 5.71 -18.98
CA VAL A 231 -17.71 5.84 -20.30
C VAL A 231 -16.45 4.99 -20.38
N ALA A 232 -16.13 4.52 -21.58
CA ALA A 232 -14.91 3.76 -21.84
C ALA A 232 -13.66 4.66 -21.83
N HIS A 233 -13.37 5.25 -20.68
CA HIS A 233 -12.26 6.16 -20.46
C HIS A 233 -11.59 5.87 -19.09
N PRO A 234 -10.27 5.98 -18.96
CA PRO A 234 -9.62 5.92 -17.65
C PRO A 234 -10.14 7.02 -16.72
N GLN A 235 -10.37 6.68 -15.46
CA GLN A 235 -10.61 7.65 -14.39
C GLN A 235 -9.28 8.07 -13.77
N VAL A 236 -8.44 7.09 -13.46
CA VAL A 236 -7.12 7.31 -12.87
C VAL A 236 -6.13 6.29 -13.43
N GLN A 237 -4.94 6.76 -13.70
CA GLN A 237 -3.77 5.98 -14.06
C GLN A 237 -2.65 6.27 -13.05
N ILE A 238 -2.04 5.22 -12.53
CA ILE A 238 -0.91 5.29 -11.60
C ILE A 238 0.22 4.51 -12.23
N ILE A 239 1.30 5.18 -12.55
CA ILE A 239 2.49 4.61 -13.17
C ILE A 239 3.59 4.57 -12.11
N SER A 240 4.29 3.45 -12.02
CA SER A 240 5.46 3.31 -11.16
C SER A 240 6.62 2.69 -11.90
N ARG A 241 7.83 3.17 -11.63
CA ARG A 241 9.04 2.39 -11.90
C ARG A 241 9.06 1.16 -11.02
N LEU A 242 9.67 0.10 -11.52
CA LEU A 242 9.87 -1.15 -10.80
C LEU A 242 11.27 -1.19 -10.19
N ILE A 243 11.41 -1.91 -9.08
CA ILE A 243 12.73 -2.20 -8.52
C ILE A 243 13.37 -3.29 -9.38
N GLU A 244 14.58 -3.02 -9.85
CA GLU A 244 15.39 -3.98 -10.61
C GLU A 244 15.99 -5.02 -9.67
N GLY A 245 16.11 -6.26 -10.14
CA GLY A 245 16.71 -7.38 -9.43
C GLY A 245 15.76 -8.56 -9.26
N GLU A 246 16.28 -9.63 -8.66
CA GLU A 246 15.52 -10.84 -8.36
C GLU A 246 15.10 -10.83 -6.89
N TYR A 247 13.81 -11.08 -6.65
CA TYR A 247 13.31 -11.25 -5.29
C TYR A 247 13.85 -12.55 -4.69
N PRO A 248 14.28 -12.58 -3.41
CA PRO A 248 14.84 -13.78 -2.80
C PRO A 248 13.85 -14.97 -2.86
N PRO A 249 14.35 -16.21 -2.89
CA PRO A 249 13.52 -17.42 -2.89
C PRO A 249 12.86 -17.62 -1.51
N TYR A 250 11.93 -16.74 -1.17
CA TYR A 250 11.29 -16.62 0.14
C TYR A 250 10.56 -17.90 0.58
N GLN A 251 10.13 -18.73 -0.36
CA GLN A 251 9.44 -19.99 -0.05
C GLN A 251 10.31 -20.94 0.78
N GLU A 252 11.63 -20.84 0.70
CA GLU A 252 12.58 -21.64 1.47
C GLU A 252 12.61 -21.26 2.95
N ILE A 253 12.22 -20.01 3.26
CA ILE A 253 12.17 -19.48 4.64
C ILE A 253 10.91 -19.97 5.36
N ILE A 254 9.85 -20.32 4.63
CA ILE A 254 8.59 -20.77 5.23
C ILE A 254 8.74 -22.22 5.73
N PRO A 255 8.68 -22.48 7.04
CA PRO A 255 8.85 -23.82 7.57
C PRO A 255 7.74 -24.76 7.06
N LYS A 256 8.14 -25.98 6.71
CA LYS A 256 7.22 -27.06 6.28
C LYS A 256 6.82 -27.97 7.42
N LYS A 257 7.56 -27.95 8.54
CA LYS A 257 7.31 -28.77 9.72
C LYS A 257 7.34 -27.90 10.97
N PHE A 258 6.46 -28.19 11.90
CA PHE A 258 6.32 -27.46 13.17
C PHE A 258 6.36 -28.44 14.33
N LYS A 259 7.02 -28.06 15.42
CA LYS A 259 7.04 -28.84 16.67
C LYS A 259 5.79 -28.60 17.50
N THR A 260 5.30 -27.36 17.49
CA THR A 260 4.17 -26.95 18.30
C THR A 260 3.22 -26.09 17.46
N ARG A 261 1.94 -26.36 17.56
CA ARG A 261 0.86 -25.58 16.98
C ARG A 261 -0.08 -25.10 18.05
N VAL A 262 -0.34 -23.83 18.04
CA VAL A 262 -1.27 -23.16 18.94
C VAL A 262 -2.43 -22.60 18.13
N THR A 263 -3.69 -22.85 18.54
CA THR A 263 -4.87 -22.20 17.96
C THR A 263 -5.57 -21.42 19.05
N VAL A 264 -5.71 -20.10 18.84
CA VAL A 264 -6.24 -19.15 19.81
C VAL A 264 -7.15 -18.12 19.14
N LYS A 265 -8.00 -17.47 19.94
CA LYS A 265 -8.76 -16.31 19.47
C LYS A 265 -7.82 -15.16 19.18
N ARG A 266 -7.90 -14.63 17.96
CA ARG A 266 -7.03 -13.55 17.48
C ARG A 266 -7.04 -12.31 18.37
N ASP A 267 -8.23 -11.84 18.76
CA ASP A 267 -8.38 -10.59 19.53
C ASP A 267 -7.85 -10.74 20.97
N GLU A 268 -8.03 -11.90 21.59
CA GLU A 268 -7.45 -12.18 22.91
C GLU A 268 -5.93 -12.22 22.83
N PHE A 269 -5.37 -12.89 21.83
CA PHE A 269 -3.93 -12.95 21.61
C PHE A 269 -3.33 -11.56 21.36
N LEU A 270 -3.94 -10.79 20.45
CA LEU A 270 -3.51 -9.43 20.13
C LEU A 270 -3.54 -8.53 21.38
N ASN A 271 -4.60 -8.59 22.19
CA ASN A 271 -4.73 -7.76 23.38
C ASN A 271 -3.69 -8.13 24.44
N GLN A 272 -3.40 -9.41 24.64
CA GLN A 272 -2.37 -9.83 25.59
C GLN A 272 -0.96 -9.43 25.14
N VAL A 273 -0.63 -9.56 23.84
CA VAL A 273 0.64 -9.07 23.30
C VAL A 273 0.75 -7.54 23.44
N LYS A 274 -0.33 -6.80 23.17
CA LYS A 274 -0.37 -5.34 23.40
C LYS A 274 -0.18 -4.98 24.86
N THR A 275 -0.79 -5.69 25.79
CA THR A 275 -0.62 -5.48 27.23
C THR A 275 0.83 -5.75 27.63
N ALA A 276 1.39 -6.90 27.24
CA ALA A 276 2.79 -7.23 27.51
C ALA A 276 3.75 -6.20 26.91
N SER A 277 3.43 -5.63 25.75
CA SER A 277 4.28 -4.64 25.07
C SER A 277 4.51 -3.36 25.88
N LEU A 278 3.59 -3.00 26.79
CA LEU A 278 3.73 -1.84 27.69
C LEU A 278 4.84 -2.03 28.72
N PHE A 279 5.19 -3.27 29.01
CA PHE A 279 6.23 -3.64 29.96
C PHE A 279 7.51 -4.13 29.25
N SER A 280 7.58 -4.05 27.94
CA SER A 280 8.78 -4.44 27.20
C SER A 280 9.88 -3.40 27.32
N GLY A 281 11.12 -3.87 27.42
CA GLY A 281 12.31 -3.00 27.41
C GLY A 281 12.64 -2.50 26.00
N LYS A 282 13.84 -1.93 25.83
CA LYS A 282 14.32 -1.30 24.59
C LYS A 282 14.36 -2.26 23.37
N ILE A 283 14.50 -3.57 23.62
CA ILE A 283 14.53 -4.60 22.56
C ILE A 283 13.15 -5.05 22.10
N ASN A 284 12.06 -4.51 22.70
CA ASN A 284 10.68 -4.82 22.38
C ASN A 284 10.33 -6.32 22.54
N GLU A 285 10.96 -7.01 23.48
CA GLU A 285 10.81 -8.44 23.69
C GLU A 285 9.54 -8.79 24.44
N VAL A 286 8.86 -9.84 23.96
CA VAL A 286 7.81 -10.58 24.68
C VAL A 286 8.13 -12.06 24.59
N LYS A 287 8.20 -12.74 25.74
CA LYS A 287 8.50 -14.16 25.88
C LYS A 287 7.20 -14.98 25.97
N PHE A 288 7.19 -16.11 25.30
CA PHE A 288 6.10 -17.09 25.31
C PHE A 288 6.64 -18.40 25.89
N SER A 289 5.93 -18.93 26.90
CA SER A 289 6.15 -20.28 27.43
C SER A 289 4.88 -21.08 27.16
N ILE A 290 4.99 -22.01 26.23
CA ILE A 290 3.85 -22.81 25.74
C ILE A 290 3.95 -24.19 26.39
N ASN A 291 2.94 -24.56 27.19
CA ASN A 291 2.85 -25.85 27.84
C ASN A 291 1.68 -26.67 27.27
N SER A 292 2.03 -27.76 26.59
CA SER A 292 1.03 -28.67 25.96
C SER A 292 0.17 -29.42 27.00
N ASP A 293 0.71 -29.72 28.19
CA ASP A 293 0.03 -30.52 29.21
C ASP A 293 -1.07 -29.71 29.92
N SER A 294 -0.75 -28.46 30.30
CA SER A 294 -1.72 -27.53 30.91
C SER A 294 -2.62 -26.82 29.90
N LYS A 295 -2.32 -26.89 28.61
CA LYS A 295 -2.98 -26.14 27.52
C LYS A 295 -2.92 -24.62 27.72
N GLU A 296 -1.83 -24.15 28.28
CA GLU A 296 -1.61 -22.79 28.73
C GLU A 296 -0.42 -22.15 27.98
N ILE A 297 -0.59 -20.90 27.62
CA ILE A 297 0.44 -20.09 26.98
C ILE A 297 0.70 -18.91 27.91
N GLU A 298 1.80 -18.95 28.64
CA GLU A 298 2.24 -17.79 29.41
C GLU A 298 2.89 -16.77 28.47
N ILE A 299 2.47 -15.51 28.59
CA ILE A 299 3.02 -14.36 27.89
C ILE A 299 3.67 -13.47 28.95
N PHE A 300 4.97 -13.29 28.84
CA PHE A 300 5.79 -12.56 29.80
C PHE A 300 6.57 -11.44 29.12
N SER A 301 6.67 -10.30 29.80
CA SER A 301 7.51 -9.18 29.40
C SER A 301 7.99 -8.43 30.63
N GLN A 302 9.22 -7.89 30.61
CA GLN A 302 9.82 -7.19 31.73
C GLN A 302 10.67 -6.00 31.26
N SER A 303 10.57 -4.90 32.00
CA SER A 303 11.44 -3.73 31.86
C SER A 303 11.94 -3.30 33.24
N PRO A 304 13.25 -3.08 33.40
CA PRO A 304 13.80 -2.59 34.66
C PRO A 304 13.19 -1.27 35.13
N ASP A 305 12.74 -0.43 34.21
CA ASP A 305 12.22 0.91 34.48
C ASP A 305 10.73 0.95 34.81
N ILE A 306 9.96 -0.08 34.37
CA ILE A 306 8.49 -0.05 34.43
C ILE A 306 7.97 -1.17 35.33
N GLY A 307 8.59 -2.37 35.29
CA GLY A 307 8.13 -3.56 35.98
C GLY A 307 7.91 -4.74 35.03
N GLU A 308 7.03 -5.67 35.40
CA GLU A 308 6.76 -6.87 34.62
C GLU A 308 5.28 -7.09 34.36
N SER A 309 4.99 -7.80 33.28
CA SER A 309 3.66 -8.27 32.92
C SER A 309 3.70 -9.78 32.69
N ARG A 310 2.74 -10.48 33.28
CA ARG A 310 2.56 -11.92 33.10
C ARG A 310 1.08 -12.20 32.90
N SER A 311 0.75 -12.90 31.83
CA SER A 311 -0.64 -13.28 31.52
C SER A 311 -0.69 -14.64 30.88
N ASN A 312 -1.83 -15.30 31.00
CA ASN A 312 -2.06 -16.63 30.45
C ASN A 312 -3.14 -16.57 29.37
N LEU A 313 -2.81 -17.09 28.19
CA LEU A 313 -3.72 -17.27 27.07
C LEU A 313 -4.05 -18.77 26.97
N PHE A 314 -5.33 -19.06 26.79
CA PHE A 314 -5.80 -20.44 26.65
C PHE A 314 -6.19 -20.74 25.21
N GLY A 315 -5.86 -21.96 24.76
CA GLY A 315 -6.17 -22.37 23.40
C GLY A 315 -5.92 -23.85 23.18
N LYS A 316 -6.12 -24.29 21.95
CA LYS A 316 -5.75 -25.65 21.56
C LYS A 316 -4.25 -25.68 21.29
N ILE A 317 -3.52 -26.53 21.98
CA ILE A 317 -2.07 -26.72 21.83
C ILE A 317 -1.84 -28.16 21.38
N GLU A 318 -1.06 -28.32 20.32
CA GLU A 318 -0.64 -29.61 19.76
C GLU A 318 0.87 -29.59 19.60
N GLY A 319 1.56 -30.64 20.10
CA GLY A 319 3.01 -30.79 19.97
C GLY A 319 3.78 -30.63 21.28
N GLU A 320 5.03 -30.19 21.20
CA GLU A 320 5.98 -30.15 22.32
C GLU A 320 5.87 -28.83 23.11
N GLN A 321 6.33 -28.87 24.37
CA GLN A 321 6.54 -27.66 25.15
C GLN A 321 7.66 -26.83 24.53
N ILE A 322 7.47 -25.51 24.43
CA ILE A 322 8.45 -24.60 23.83
C ILE A 322 8.45 -23.25 24.50
N GLU A 323 9.66 -22.68 24.65
CA GLU A 323 9.87 -21.28 25.03
C GLU A 323 10.49 -20.52 23.87
N VAL A 324 9.94 -19.34 23.58
CA VAL A 324 10.39 -18.52 22.44
C VAL A 324 10.10 -17.04 22.71
N SER A 325 10.99 -16.15 22.24
CA SER A 325 10.83 -14.70 22.37
C SER A 325 10.67 -14.02 21.03
N PHE A 326 9.82 -13.00 20.97
CA PHE A 326 9.59 -12.22 19.76
C PHE A 326 9.63 -10.72 20.02
N ASN A 327 9.92 -9.97 18.97
CA ASN A 327 9.63 -8.55 18.96
C ASN A 327 8.10 -8.35 18.88
N HIS A 328 7.51 -7.79 19.93
CA HIS A 328 6.06 -7.60 20.02
C HIS A 328 5.47 -6.80 18.85
N LYS A 329 6.22 -5.84 18.27
CA LYS A 329 5.74 -5.04 17.14
C LYS A 329 5.45 -5.92 15.93
N PHE A 330 6.32 -6.89 15.67
CA PHE A 330 6.12 -7.82 14.55
C PHE A 330 4.90 -8.71 14.76
N LEU A 331 4.68 -9.19 15.99
CA LEU A 331 3.48 -9.98 16.30
C LEU A 331 2.20 -9.15 16.19
N ILE A 332 2.20 -7.92 16.71
CA ILE A 332 1.05 -7.01 16.63
C ILE A 332 0.71 -6.72 15.16
N ASP A 333 1.69 -6.43 14.31
CA ASP A 333 1.48 -6.16 12.90
C ASP A 333 0.90 -7.39 12.17
N GLY A 334 1.46 -8.59 12.42
CA GLY A 334 0.93 -9.83 11.87
C GLY A 334 -0.51 -10.09 12.28
N LEU A 335 -0.81 -9.97 13.58
CA LEU A 335 -2.15 -10.20 14.12
C LEU A 335 -3.19 -9.16 13.64
N ASN A 336 -2.79 -7.89 13.46
CA ASN A 336 -3.67 -6.86 12.90
C ASN A 336 -4.07 -7.15 11.44
N ASN A 337 -3.17 -7.75 10.68
CA ASN A 337 -3.38 -8.06 9.25
C ASN A 337 -4.14 -9.38 9.01
N ILE A 338 -4.23 -10.24 10.01
CA ILE A 338 -5.04 -11.48 9.92
C ILE A 338 -6.53 -11.14 9.99
N LYS A 339 -7.29 -11.58 9.01
CA LYS A 339 -8.75 -11.49 8.99
C LYS A 339 -9.33 -12.80 9.54
N GLY A 340 -10.20 -12.71 10.51
CA GLY A 340 -10.80 -13.91 11.15
C GLY A 340 -10.78 -13.84 12.67
N SER A 341 -11.56 -14.70 13.31
CA SER A 341 -11.71 -14.74 14.78
C SER A 341 -10.63 -15.57 15.47
N GLU A 342 -10.05 -16.54 14.76
CA GLU A 342 -9.03 -17.44 15.28
C GLU A 342 -7.77 -17.42 14.41
N VAL A 343 -6.65 -17.65 15.06
CA VAL A 343 -5.33 -17.72 14.44
C VAL A 343 -4.59 -18.96 14.89
N THR A 344 -3.91 -19.63 13.95
CA THR A 344 -2.88 -20.61 14.28
C THR A 344 -1.53 -19.94 14.41
N PHE A 345 -0.79 -20.31 15.44
CA PHE A 345 0.60 -19.93 15.64
C PHE A 345 1.45 -21.20 15.63
N ASP A 346 2.14 -21.43 14.52
CA ASP A 346 2.95 -22.61 14.25
C ASP A 346 4.42 -22.30 14.56
N LEU A 347 5.03 -23.06 15.47
CA LEU A 347 6.39 -22.88 15.96
C LEU A 347 7.28 -24.04 15.52
N SER A 348 8.42 -23.73 14.90
CA SER A 348 9.38 -24.73 14.43
C SER A 348 10.30 -25.20 15.53
N ASP A 349 11.03 -24.27 16.14
CA ASP A 349 11.92 -24.42 17.30
C ASP A 349 12.19 -23.06 17.95
N LYS A 350 13.11 -22.99 18.91
CA LYS A 350 13.43 -21.76 19.66
C LYS A 350 14.05 -20.66 18.81
N GLU A 351 14.69 -21.01 17.69
CA GLU A 351 15.39 -20.06 16.81
C GLU A 351 14.83 -20.05 15.37
N GLY A 352 13.99 -21.01 15.05
CA GLY A 352 13.42 -21.15 13.71
C GLY A 352 12.25 -20.23 13.46
N ALA A 353 12.00 -19.95 12.20
CA ALA A 353 10.88 -19.12 11.79
C ALA A 353 9.55 -19.69 12.29
N CYS A 354 8.67 -18.80 12.74
CA CYS A 354 7.33 -19.13 13.20
C CYS A 354 6.29 -18.56 12.24
N VAL A 355 5.12 -19.18 12.18
CA VAL A 355 4.10 -18.84 11.18
C VAL A 355 2.75 -18.58 11.86
N LEU A 356 2.19 -17.41 11.57
CA LEU A 356 0.82 -17.03 11.91
C LEU A 356 -0.09 -17.16 10.67
N LYS A 357 -1.24 -17.81 10.84
CA LYS A 357 -2.25 -17.97 9.76
C LYS A 357 -3.65 -17.80 10.33
N PRO A 358 -4.59 -17.20 9.59
CA PRO A 358 -6.01 -17.29 9.96
C PRO A 358 -6.50 -18.75 9.86
N VAL A 359 -7.37 -19.15 10.78
CA VAL A 359 -8.03 -20.45 10.71
C VAL A 359 -9.04 -20.45 9.56
N GLY A 360 -8.96 -21.46 8.68
CA GLY A 360 -9.89 -21.60 7.56
C GLY A 360 -9.57 -20.77 6.31
N ASP A 361 -8.58 -19.88 6.35
CA ASP A 361 -8.11 -19.13 5.18
C ASP A 361 -6.64 -19.44 4.89
N THR A 362 -6.38 -20.03 3.74
CA THR A 362 -5.03 -20.39 3.28
C THR A 362 -4.41 -19.31 2.39
N SER A 363 -5.12 -18.22 2.14
CA SER A 363 -4.67 -17.16 1.23
C SER A 363 -3.69 -16.18 1.88
N TYR A 364 -3.50 -16.24 3.20
CA TYR A 364 -2.58 -15.36 3.95
C TYR A 364 -1.66 -16.16 4.85
N ILE A 365 -0.37 -15.83 4.79
CA ILE A 365 0.67 -16.40 5.65
C ILE A 365 1.52 -15.25 6.17
N TYR A 366 1.79 -15.27 7.47
CA TYR A 366 2.72 -14.35 8.11
C TYR A 366 3.82 -15.13 8.82
N VAL A 367 5.07 -14.87 8.46
CA VAL A 367 6.25 -15.48 9.05
C VAL A 367 6.94 -14.46 9.94
N VAL A 368 7.39 -14.89 11.11
CA VAL A 368 8.14 -14.03 12.04
C VAL A 368 9.33 -14.79 12.62
N MET A 369 10.48 -14.12 12.66
CA MET A 369 11.69 -14.66 13.28
C MET A 369 11.69 -14.38 14.78
N PRO A 370 12.03 -15.37 15.62
CA PRO A 370 12.21 -15.15 17.04
C PRO A 370 13.47 -14.31 17.33
N ILE A 371 13.50 -13.70 18.50
CA ILE A 371 14.71 -13.09 19.04
C ILE A 371 15.62 -14.22 19.51
N LYS A 372 16.87 -14.25 19.02
CA LYS A 372 17.85 -15.24 19.48
C LYS A 372 18.22 -14.96 20.93
N SER A 373 18.07 -15.98 21.77
CA SER A 373 18.60 -15.94 23.15
C SER A 373 20.14 -15.93 23.07
N THR A 374 20.76 -14.88 23.58
CA THR A 374 22.23 -14.84 23.79
C THR A 374 22.60 -15.63 25.01
#